data_4f3d352edac79be87ef744e93888ba10
#
_entry.id   4f3d352edac79be87ef744e93888ba10
#
_cell.length_a   1.000
_cell.length_b   1.000
_cell.length_c   1.000
_cell.angle_alpha   90.00
_cell.angle_beta   90.00
_cell.angle_gamma   90.00
#
_symmetry.space_group_name_H-M   'P 1'
#
loop_
_entity.id
_entity.type
_entity.pdbx_description
1 polymer ?
#
loop_
_entity_poly.entity_id
_entity_poly.type
_entity_poly.pdbx_seq_one_letter_code
_entity_poly.pdbx_strand_id
1 'polypeptide(L)' 'MVYWLYKDRVGQWRWQLVAANNKIISDSGEGYHNRADCIHGINLNAGSNGAPIRDR' A
#
# COMPACT_ATOMS: atom_id res chain seq x y z
N MET A 1 -5.20 -5.48 10.06
CA MET A 1 -4.27 -5.18 8.94
C MET A 1 -4.75 -3.98 8.16
N VAL A 2 -3.82 -3.15 7.72
CA VAL A 2 -4.13 -1.94 6.96
C VAL A 2 -3.12 -1.79 5.84
N TYR A 3 -3.59 -1.41 4.64
CA TYR A 3 -2.72 -0.94 3.58
C TYR A 3 -2.54 0.57 3.73
N TRP A 4 -1.31 0.98 4.04
CA TRP A 4 -0.97 2.40 4.11
C TRP A 4 -0.45 2.88 2.78
N LEU A 5 -1.10 3.90 2.25
CA LEU A 5 -0.76 4.53 0.98
C LEU A 5 -0.01 5.82 1.28
N TYR A 6 1.16 6.00 0.68
CA TYR A 6 1.99 7.17 0.97
C TYR A 6 2.85 7.54 -0.24
N LYS A 7 3.31 8.79 -0.25
CA LYS A 7 4.29 9.26 -1.23
C LYS A 7 5.69 9.15 -0.65
N ASP A 8 6.62 8.63 -1.46
CA ASP A 8 8.01 8.55 -1.05
C ASP A 8 8.76 9.85 -1.36
N ARG A 9 10.08 9.85 -1.10
CA ARG A 9 10.92 11.03 -1.29
C ARG A 9 10.96 11.55 -2.71
N VAL A 10 10.84 10.68 -3.68
CA VAL A 10 10.91 11.05 -5.10
C VAL A 10 9.54 11.37 -5.68
N GLY A 11 8.51 11.41 -4.83
CA GLY A 11 7.17 11.77 -5.23
C GLY A 11 6.38 10.65 -5.88
N GLN A 12 6.79 9.41 -5.66
CA GLN A 12 6.05 8.25 -6.16
C GLN A 12 5.20 7.65 -5.07
N TRP A 13 4.05 7.09 -5.46
CA TRP A 13 3.15 6.44 -4.53
C TRP A 13 3.61 5.03 -4.21
N ARG A 14 3.53 4.68 -2.93
CA ARG A 14 3.87 3.35 -2.42
C ARG A 14 2.84 2.89 -1.41
N TRP A 15 2.82 1.59 -1.13
CA TRP A 15 1.97 1.06 -0.10
C TRP A 15 2.73 0.08 0.79
N GLN A 16 2.24 -0.05 2.03
CA GLN A 16 2.70 -1.04 3.00
C GLN A 16 1.51 -1.73 3.60
N LEU A 17 1.57 -3.04 3.74
CA LEU A 17 0.58 -3.80 4.50
C LEU A 17 1.11 -4.00 5.91
N VAL A 18 0.38 -3.47 6.88
CA VAL A 18 0.80 -3.42 8.27
C VAL A 18 -0.17 -4.21 9.13
N ALA A 19 0.34 -5.08 9.98
CA ALA A 19 -0.45 -5.86 10.92
C ALA A 19 -0.89 -5.02 12.12
N ALA A 20 -1.80 -5.57 12.92
CA ALA A 20 -2.35 -4.89 14.10
C ALA A 20 -1.27 -4.51 15.12
N ASN A 21 -0.16 -5.24 15.16
CA ASN A 21 0.97 -4.96 16.05
C ASN A 21 2.01 -4.01 15.43
N ASN A 22 1.65 -3.31 14.36
CA ASN A 22 2.49 -2.38 13.62
C ASN A 22 3.66 -3.02 12.86
N LYS A 23 3.67 -4.33 12.71
CA LYS A 23 4.69 -4.97 11.89
C LYS A 23 4.33 -4.88 10.43
N ILE A 24 5.31 -4.55 9.60
CA ILE A 24 5.14 -4.53 8.14
C ILE A 24 5.14 -5.98 7.64
N ILE A 25 4.03 -6.37 7.01
CA ILE A 25 3.88 -7.71 6.44
C ILE A 25 4.45 -7.75 5.02
N SER A 26 4.14 -6.72 4.23
CA SER A 26 4.65 -6.59 2.87
C SER A 26 4.59 -5.14 2.42
N ASP A 27 5.20 -4.85 1.29
CA ASP A 27 5.16 -3.51 0.69
C ASP A 27 5.10 -3.60 -0.83
N SER A 28 4.95 -2.44 -1.49
CA SER A 28 4.80 -2.40 -2.94
C SER A 28 6.08 -2.79 -3.68
N GLY A 29 7.23 -2.59 -3.07
CA GLY A 29 8.52 -2.85 -3.71
C GLY A 29 8.88 -1.87 -4.82
N GLU A 30 7.91 -1.18 -5.39
CA GLU A 30 8.13 -0.21 -6.47
C GLU A 30 7.27 1.03 -6.24
N GLY A 31 7.63 2.12 -6.92
CA GLY A 31 6.86 3.36 -6.87
C GLY A 31 5.92 3.47 -8.06
N TYR A 32 4.78 4.11 -7.84
CA TYR A 32 3.78 4.37 -8.88
C TYR A 32 3.68 5.88 -9.09
N HIS A 33 3.52 6.30 -10.33
CA HIS A 33 3.37 7.71 -10.67
C HIS A 33 2.01 8.26 -10.21
N ASN A 34 0.98 7.45 -10.28
CA ASN A 34 -0.38 7.83 -9.94
C ASN A 34 -0.89 7.08 -8.73
N ARG A 35 -1.64 7.78 -7.88
CA ARG A 35 -2.28 7.17 -6.71
C ARG A 35 -3.21 6.03 -7.12
N ALA A 36 -3.96 6.22 -8.21
CA ALA A 36 -4.88 5.20 -8.71
C ALA A 36 -4.16 3.91 -9.13
N ASP A 37 -2.98 4.03 -9.72
CA ASP A 37 -2.18 2.87 -10.10
C ASP A 37 -1.68 2.12 -8.87
N CYS A 38 -1.30 2.85 -7.83
CA CYS A 38 -0.88 2.25 -6.57
C CYS A 38 -2.03 1.47 -5.92
N ILE A 39 -3.22 2.05 -5.90
CA ILE A 39 -4.43 1.38 -5.39
C ILE A 39 -4.74 0.12 -6.22
N HIS A 40 -4.59 0.21 -7.53
CA HIS A 40 -4.77 -0.95 -8.40
C HIS A 40 -3.78 -2.07 -8.03
N GLY A 41 -2.53 -1.70 -7.76
CA GLY A 41 -1.52 -2.65 -7.30
C GLY A 41 -1.90 -3.32 -5.98
N ILE A 42 -2.44 -2.55 -5.04
CA ILE A 42 -2.95 -3.09 -3.78
C ILE A 42 -4.04 -4.13 -4.06
N ASN A 43 -5.00 -3.79 -4.90
CA ASN A 43 -6.13 -4.68 -5.21
C ASN A 43 -5.68 -5.98 -5.86
N LEU A 44 -4.66 -5.94 -6.71
CA LEU A 44 -4.10 -7.14 -7.31
C LEU A 44 -3.43 -8.04 -6.26
N ASN A 45 -2.76 -7.44 -5.27
CA ASN A 45 -2.07 -8.19 -4.22
C ASN A 45 -3.00 -8.60 -3.08
N ALA A 46 -3.97 -7.76 -2.76
CA ALA A 46 -4.86 -7.99 -1.64
C ALA A 46 -5.67 -9.26 -1.80
N GLY A 47 -6.02 -9.59 -3.03
CA GLY A 47 -6.85 -10.75 -3.28
C GLY A 47 -8.15 -10.64 -2.49
N SER A 48 -8.32 -11.48 -1.51
CA SER A 48 -9.53 -11.50 -0.69
C SER A 48 -9.29 -11.14 0.77
N ASN A 49 -8.15 -10.55 1.11
CA ASN A 49 -7.87 -10.31 2.54
C ASN A 49 -8.71 -9.20 3.18
N GLY A 50 -9.30 -8.33 2.37
CA GLY A 50 -10.24 -7.33 2.87
C GLY A 50 -9.65 -6.22 3.72
N ALA A 51 -8.34 -6.09 3.78
CA ALA A 51 -7.72 -5.03 4.58
C ALA A 51 -8.06 -3.65 4.00
N PRO A 52 -8.43 -2.66 4.84
CA PRO A 52 -8.73 -1.33 4.35
C PRO A 52 -7.50 -0.62 3.82
N ILE A 53 -7.73 0.31 2.90
CA ILE A 53 -6.69 1.18 2.35
C ILE A 53 -6.84 2.55 2.99
N ARG A 54 -5.77 3.06 3.59
CA ARG A 54 -5.76 4.36 4.24
C ARG A 54 -4.59 5.19 3.76
N ASP A 55 -4.78 6.49 3.68
CA ASP A 55 -3.70 7.44 3.37
C ASP A 55 -2.91 7.75 4.64
N ARG A 56 -1.60 7.74 4.48
CA ARG A 56 -0.69 8.12 5.57
C ARG A 56 -0.39 9.60 5.52
#